data_712b3413a137ea98474f2d142719224c
#
_entry.id   712b3413a137ea98474f2d142719224c
#
_cell.length_a   1.000
_cell.length_b   1.000
_cell.length_c   1.000
_cell.angle_alpha   90.00
_cell.angle_beta   90.00
_cell.angle_gamma   90.00
#
_symmetry.space_group_name_H-M   'P 1'
#
loop_
_entity.id
_entity.type
_entity.pdbx_description
1 polymer ?
#
loop_
_entity_poly.entity_id
_entity_poly.type
_entity_poly.pdbx_seq_one_letter_code
_entity_poly.pdbx_strand_id
1 'polypeptide(L)'
;MSSTTTPKASDKRGYRLGKRARRQEETRLRIVEAAVELHCTVGPARTTISQIAERASVQRHTYYVHFPDERSLFLACSALAMERGPLPDFGQLRKLSPGRDRLRRGIELLYNWYEQNADHIGCVVRDAEHHQLTREMVELRIAPALREAEDVIGENLDERSRALLGVALDFACWKRLNQDHSPTDAADLMSEAIACLAK
;
A
#
# COMPACT_ATOMS: atom_id res chain seq x y z
N MET A 1 -2.81 -59.22 -29.36
CA MET A 1 -2.18 -59.05 -28.02
C MET A 1 -2.24 -57.57 -27.70
N SER A 2 -3.31 -57.16 -26.96
CA SER A 2 -3.52 -55.75 -26.61
C SER A 2 -3.01 -55.51 -25.17
N SER A 3 -1.98 -54.74 -25.03
CA SER A 3 -1.42 -54.38 -23.72
C SER A 3 -2.19 -53.20 -23.17
N THR A 4 -3.02 -53.46 -22.15
CA THR A 4 -3.74 -52.43 -21.39
C THR A 4 -2.77 -51.87 -20.34
N THR A 5 -2.23 -50.68 -20.57
CA THR A 5 -1.37 -49.98 -19.59
C THR A 5 -2.24 -49.30 -18.53
N THR A 6 -2.25 -49.87 -17.34
CA THR A 6 -2.92 -49.28 -16.15
C THR A 6 -2.17 -48.04 -15.70
N PRO A 7 -2.80 -46.85 -15.50
CA PRO A 7 -2.08 -45.66 -15.05
C PRO A 7 -1.57 -45.83 -13.63
N LYS A 8 -0.26 -45.52 -13.41
CA LYS A 8 0.51 -45.64 -12.17
C LYS A 8 -0.13 -44.84 -11.02
N ALA A 9 -0.30 -45.45 -9.86
CA ALA A 9 -0.84 -44.87 -8.61
C ALA A 9 -0.10 -43.60 -8.11
N SER A 10 1.13 -43.37 -8.53
CA SER A 10 2.00 -42.21 -8.23
C SER A 10 1.42 -40.90 -8.81
N ASP A 11 0.83 -40.95 -10.00
CA ASP A 11 0.32 -39.75 -10.69
C ASP A 11 -0.96 -39.20 -10.04
N LYS A 12 -1.83 -40.06 -9.53
CA LYS A 12 -3.05 -39.67 -8.79
C LYS A 12 -2.74 -39.01 -7.44
N ARG A 13 -1.62 -39.38 -6.79
CA ARG A 13 -1.19 -38.79 -5.50
C ARG A 13 -0.63 -37.39 -5.71
N GLY A 14 0.19 -37.18 -6.73
CA GLY A 14 0.73 -35.87 -7.13
C GLY A 14 -0.38 -34.90 -7.50
N TYR A 15 -1.34 -35.33 -8.31
CA TYR A 15 -2.52 -34.53 -8.70
C TYR A 15 -3.40 -34.13 -7.50
N ARG A 16 -3.65 -35.05 -6.55
CA ARG A 16 -4.43 -34.75 -5.33
C ARG A 16 -3.73 -33.76 -4.41
N LEU A 17 -2.41 -33.86 -4.25
CA LEU A 17 -1.60 -32.93 -3.48
C LEU A 17 -1.60 -31.53 -4.11
N GLY A 18 -1.43 -31.42 -5.41
CA GLY A 18 -1.51 -30.14 -6.14
C GLY A 18 -2.90 -29.47 -6.03
N LYS A 19 -3.98 -30.26 -6.13
CA LYS A 19 -5.35 -29.74 -5.97
C LYS A 19 -5.61 -29.24 -4.55
N ARG A 20 -5.06 -29.92 -3.52
CA ARG A 20 -5.18 -29.50 -2.12
C ARG A 20 -4.39 -28.20 -1.86
N ALA A 21 -3.14 -28.13 -2.34
CA ALA A 21 -2.32 -26.93 -2.22
C ALA A 21 -2.98 -25.72 -2.87
N ARG A 22 -3.52 -25.89 -4.09
CA ARG A 22 -4.25 -24.83 -4.79
C ARG A 22 -5.46 -24.33 -4.00
N ARG A 23 -6.29 -25.23 -3.44
CA ARG A 23 -7.43 -24.85 -2.60
C ARG A 23 -7.01 -24.11 -1.33
N GLN A 24 -5.88 -24.49 -0.73
CA GLN A 24 -5.35 -23.79 0.42
C GLN A 24 -4.92 -22.37 0.05
N GLU A 25 -4.25 -22.19 -1.09
CA GLU A 25 -3.84 -20.86 -1.57
C GLU A 25 -5.05 -20.00 -1.97
N GLU A 26 -6.06 -20.57 -2.62
CA GLU A 26 -7.32 -19.89 -2.91
C GLU A 26 -8.03 -19.41 -1.63
N THR A 27 -8.02 -20.23 -0.57
CA THR A 27 -8.59 -19.85 0.73
C THR A 27 -7.76 -18.77 1.42
N ARG A 28 -6.43 -18.89 1.38
CA ARG A 28 -5.52 -17.90 1.93
C ARG A 28 -5.73 -16.53 1.26
N LEU A 29 -5.82 -16.52 -0.07
CA LEU A 29 -6.04 -15.29 -0.84
C LEU A 29 -7.38 -14.63 -0.47
N ARG A 30 -8.48 -15.38 -0.36
CA ARG A 30 -9.77 -14.83 0.08
C ARG A 30 -9.71 -14.18 1.47
N ILE A 31 -8.94 -14.75 2.40
CA ILE A 31 -8.75 -14.14 3.73
C ILE A 31 -7.98 -12.82 3.61
N VAL A 32 -6.92 -12.78 2.80
CA VAL A 32 -6.13 -11.56 2.56
C VAL A 32 -6.97 -10.48 1.90
N GLU A 33 -7.75 -10.82 0.88
CA GLU A 33 -8.67 -9.90 0.19
C GLU A 33 -9.72 -9.30 1.12
N ALA A 34 -10.33 -10.15 1.95
CA ALA A 34 -11.28 -9.71 2.97
C ALA A 34 -10.63 -8.74 3.99
N ALA A 35 -9.38 -9.01 4.38
CA ALA A 35 -8.64 -8.11 5.27
C ALA A 35 -8.34 -6.77 4.58
N VAL A 36 -7.86 -6.77 3.33
CA VAL A 36 -7.62 -5.53 2.57
C VAL A 36 -8.89 -4.69 2.49
N GLU A 37 -10.02 -5.28 2.13
CA GLU A 37 -11.29 -4.57 2.00
C GLU A 37 -11.75 -3.95 3.34
N LEU A 38 -11.68 -4.70 4.44
CA LEU A 38 -12.04 -4.20 5.76
C LEU A 38 -11.07 -3.12 6.25
N HIS A 39 -9.79 -3.27 5.97
CA HIS A 39 -8.78 -2.25 6.32
C HIS A 39 -8.99 -0.94 5.56
N CYS A 40 -9.48 -1.01 4.31
CA CYS A 40 -9.84 0.18 3.52
C CYS A 40 -11.10 0.90 4.03
N THR A 41 -12.07 0.16 4.59
CA THR A 41 -13.39 0.70 4.95
C THR A 41 -13.54 0.99 6.44
N VAL A 42 -13.14 0.05 7.27
CA VAL A 42 -13.24 0.12 8.75
C VAL A 42 -11.93 0.65 9.36
N GLY A 43 -10.82 0.25 8.81
CA GLY A 43 -9.47 0.51 9.28
C GLY A 43 -8.83 -0.70 9.97
N PRO A 44 -7.49 -0.81 9.89
CA PRO A 44 -6.76 -1.95 10.45
C PRO A 44 -6.99 -2.15 11.95
N ALA A 45 -6.96 -1.07 12.75
CA ALA A 45 -7.09 -1.12 14.20
C ALA A 45 -8.48 -1.56 14.69
N ARG A 46 -9.50 -1.42 13.86
CA ARG A 46 -10.89 -1.75 14.21
C ARG A 46 -11.37 -3.06 13.60
N THR A 47 -10.60 -3.64 12.71
CA THR A 47 -10.95 -4.89 12.02
C THR A 47 -10.66 -6.08 12.91
N THR A 48 -11.66 -6.94 13.13
CA THR A 48 -11.54 -8.14 13.95
C THR A 48 -11.37 -9.40 13.09
N ILE A 49 -10.73 -10.43 13.65
CA ILE A 49 -10.59 -11.74 13.00
C ILE A 49 -11.97 -12.34 12.65
N SER A 50 -12.99 -12.08 13.45
CA SER A 50 -14.36 -12.56 13.19
C SER A 50 -14.93 -11.93 11.93
N GLN A 51 -14.77 -10.60 11.75
CA GLN A 51 -15.20 -9.89 10.53
C GLN A 51 -14.45 -10.39 9.30
N ILE A 52 -13.14 -10.61 9.41
CA ILE A 52 -12.33 -11.13 8.29
C ILE A 52 -12.79 -12.55 7.91
N ALA A 53 -12.99 -13.44 8.89
CA ALA A 53 -13.43 -14.81 8.64
C ALA A 53 -14.82 -14.85 8.01
N GLU A 54 -15.75 -14.04 8.50
CA GLU A 54 -17.11 -13.89 7.95
C GLU A 54 -17.05 -13.38 6.50
N ARG A 55 -16.31 -12.30 6.26
CA ARG A 55 -16.14 -11.70 4.92
C ARG A 55 -15.50 -12.67 3.93
N ALA A 56 -14.51 -13.45 4.37
CA ALA A 56 -13.83 -14.46 3.57
C ALA A 56 -14.68 -15.76 3.39
N SER A 57 -15.83 -15.85 4.04
CA SER A 57 -16.66 -17.06 4.09
C SER A 57 -15.88 -18.29 4.56
N VAL A 58 -15.13 -18.13 5.66
CA VAL A 58 -14.40 -19.23 6.33
C VAL A 58 -14.73 -19.28 7.82
N GLN A 59 -14.47 -20.45 8.44
CA GLN A 59 -14.53 -20.55 9.89
C GLN A 59 -13.29 -19.94 10.55
N ARG A 60 -13.41 -19.42 11.79
CA ARG A 60 -12.26 -18.84 12.52
C ARG A 60 -11.09 -19.80 12.67
N HIS A 61 -11.33 -21.10 12.86
CA HIS A 61 -10.23 -22.06 12.92
C HIS A 61 -9.46 -22.15 11.59
N THR A 62 -10.16 -22.02 10.45
CA THR A 62 -9.55 -21.99 9.12
C THR A 62 -8.67 -20.75 8.94
N TYR A 63 -9.11 -19.60 9.45
CA TYR A 63 -8.28 -18.39 9.48
C TYR A 63 -6.95 -18.68 10.19
N TYR A 64 -6.97 -19.23 11.41
CA TYR A 64 -5.75 -19.51 12.18
C TYR A 64 -4.82 -20.56 11.55
N VAL A 65 -5.33 -21.45 10.73
CA VAL A 65 -4.51 -22.38 9.93
C VAL A 65 -3.65 -21.63 8.92
N HIS A 66 -4.16 -20.53 8.35
CA HIS A 66 -3.44 -19.72 7.34
C HIS A 66 -2.63 -18.56 7.95
N PHE A 67 -3.14 -17.99 9.04
CA PHE A 67 -2.55 -16.83 9.72
C PHE A 67 -2.54 -17.08 11.23
N PRO A 68 -1.47 -17.72 11.74
CA PRO A 68 -1.37 -18.09 13.16
C PRO A 68 -1.24 -16.87 14.08
N ASP A 69 -0.77 -15.76 13.54
CA ASP A 69 -0.61 -14.48 14.22
C ASP A 69 -1.09 -13.31 13.35
N GLU A 70 -1.38 -12.21 13.99
CA GLU A 70 -1.90 -11.00 13.33
C GLU A 70 -0.86 -10.38 12.38
N ARG A 71 0.41 -10.42 12.75
CA ARG A 71 1.50 -9.85 11.95
C ARG A 71 1.62 -10.52 10.59
N SER A 72 1.44 -11.85 10.53
CA SER A 72 1.48 -12.61 9.28
C SER A 72 0.38 -12.20 8.30
N LEU A 73 -0.82 -11.87 8.80
CA LEU A 73 -1.90 -11.32 7.98
C LEU A 73 -1.56 -9.90 7.53
N PHE A 74 -1.09 -9.01 8.44
CA PHE A 74 -0.74 -7.63 8.11
C PHE A 74 0.35 -7.55 7.02
N LEU A 75 1.36 -8.42 7.07
CA LEU A 75 2.36 -8.54 6.02
C LEU A 75 1.76 -8.95 4.66
N ALA A 76 0.83 -9.90 4.66
CA ALA A 76 0.19 -10.37 3.44
C ALA A 76 -0.78 -9.34 2.85
N CYS A 77 -1.65 -8.74 3.67
CA CYS A 77 -2.62 -7.76 3.19
C CYS A 77 -1.96 -6.44 2.75
N SER A 78 -0.93 -5.96 3.47
CA SER A 78 -0.18 -4.77 3.05
C SER A 78 0.59 -5.01 1.74
N ALA A 79 1.12 -6.22 1.51
CA ALA A 79 1.76 -6.56 0.24
C ALA A 79 0.76 -6.52 -0.92
N LEU A 80 -0.41 -7.16 -0.74
CA LEU A 80 -1.47 -7.15 -1.76
C LEU A 80 -2.02 -5.73 -2.03
N ALA A 81 -2.14 -4.90 -0.98
CA ALA A 81 -2.57 -3.51 -1.14
C ALA A 81 -1.57 -2.71 -2.00
N MET A 82 -0.27 -2.87 -1.77
CA MET A 82 0.78 -2.21 -2.57
C MET A 82 0.89 -2.77 -3.99
N GLU A 83 0.58 -4.05 -4.20
CA GLU A 83 0.50 -4.63 -5.55
C GLU A 83 -0.65 -4.03 -6.36
N ARG A 84 -1.80 -3.77 -5.72
CA ARG A 84 -2.99 -3.18 -6.36
C ARG A 84 -2.89 -1.67 -6.56
N GLY A 85 -2.20 -0.97 -5.68
CA GLY A 85 -1.97 0.48 -5.74
C GLY A 85 -0.50 0.81 -5.49
N PRO A 86 0.41 0.49 -6.43
CA PRO A 86 1.84 0.71 -6.23
C PRO A 86 2.13 2.20 -6.09
N LEU A 87 3.07 2.51 -5.18
CA LEU A 87 3.59 3.87 -5.02
C LEU A 87 4.30 4.33 -6.30
N PRO A 88 4.28 5.64 -6.59
CA PRO A 88 5.02 6.18 -7.72
C PRO A 88 6.52 5.90 -7.60
N ASP A 89 7.17 5.68 -8.74
CA ASP A 89 8.63 5.63 -8.85
C ASP A 89 9.16 7.06 -8.94
N PHE A 90 9.61 7.60 -7.81
CA PHE A 90 10.20 8.93 -7.75
C PHE A 90 11.60 8.98 -8.36
N GLY A 91 12.31 7.86 -8.44
CA GLY A 91 13.65 7.78 -9.03
C GLY A 91 13.71 8.26 -10.48
N GLN A 92 12.62 8.07 -11.23
CA GLN A 92 12.51 8.57 -12.61
C GLN A 92 12.60 10.09 -12.73
N LEU A 93 12.27 10.85 -11.67
CA LEU A 93 12.36 12.32 -11.66
C LEU A 93 13.80 12.83 -11.66
N ARG A 94 14.80 12.00 -11.38
CA ARG A 94 16.23 12.35 -11.49
C ARG A 94 16.64 12.72 -12.93
N LYS A 95 15.81 12.36 -13.92
CA LYS A 95 15.99 12.77 -15.32
C LYS A 95 15.70 14.25 -15.56
N LEU A 96 14.94 14.88 -14.66
CA LEU A 96 14.70 16.33 -14.66
C LEU A 96 15.80 17.01 -13.85
N SER A 97 16.20 18.22 -14.25
CA SER A 97 17.08 19.05 -13.43
C SER A 97 16.40 19.40 -12.09
N PRO A 98 17.17 19.48 -10.98
CA PRO A 98 16.63 19.98 -9.73
C PRO A 98 16.02 21.37 -9.91
N GLY A 99 14.88 21.63 -9.29
CA GLY A 99 14.20 22.90 -9.38
C GLY A 99 12.66 22.76 -9.38
N ARG A 100 11.99 23.86 -9.69
CA ARG A 100 10.52 23.97 -9.58
C ARG A 100 9.77 22.88 -10.37
N ASP A 101 10.20 22.56 -11.59
CA ASP A 101 9.48 21.57 -12.41
C ASP A 101 9.56 20.17 -11.82
N ARG A 102 10.74 19.76 -11.29
CA ARG A 102 10.89 18.48 -10.60
C ARG A 102 10.05 18.46 -9.33
N LEU A 103 10.07 19.54 -8.56
CA LEU A 103 9.29 19.71 -7.33
C LEU A 103 7.80 19.55 -7.61
N ARG A 104 7.25 20.32 -8.54
CA ARG A 104 5.84 20.25 -8.97
C ARG A 104 5.45 18.85 -9.41
N ARG A 105 6.23 18.25 -10.32
CA ARG A 105 5.97 16.90 -10.85
C ARG A 105 5.97 15.85 -9.75
N GLY A 106 6.90 15.94 -8.80
CA GLY A 106 6.97 14.96 -7.71
C GLY A 106 5.78 15.05 -6.77
N ILE A 107 5.37 16.28 -6.40
CA ILE A 107 4.17 16.49 -5.58
C ILE A 107 2.92 16.01 -6.33
N GLU A 108 2.78 16.33 -7.62
CA GLU A 108 1.67 15.91 -8.46
C GLU A 108 1.55 14.38 -8.56
N LEU A 109 2.68 13.67 -8.74
CA LEU A 109 2.70 12.20 -8.76
C LEU A 109 2.18 11.60 -7.44
N LEU A 110 2.62 12.14 -6.30
CA LEU A 110 2.16 11.67 -5.00
C LEU A 110 0.68 12.00 -4.77
N TYR A 111 0.23 13.20 -5.14
CA TYR A 111 -1.16 13.63 -4.95
C TYR A 111 -2.13 12.83 -5.80
N ASN A 112 -1.78 12.49 -7.03
CA ASN A 112 -2.56 11.57 -7.87
C ASN A 112 -2.64 10.17 -7.25
N TRP A 113 -1.55 9.69 -6.64
CA TRP A 113 -1.57 8.40 -5.94
C TRP A 113 -2.45 8.46 -4.68
N TYR A 114 -2.39 9.54 -3.90
CA TYR A 114 -3.27 9.75 -2.76
C TYR A 114 -4.73 9.79 -3.17
N GLU A 115 -5.08 10.47 -4.25
CA GLU A 115 -6.45 10.53 -4.77
C GLU A 115 -7.01 9.15 -5.11
N GLN A 116 -6.20 8.32 -5.80
CA GLN A 116 -6.58 6.97 -6.19
C GLN A 116 -6.70 6.00 -5.00
N ASN A 117 -6.03 6.30 -3.89
CA ASN A 117 -5.93 5.42 -2.72
C ASN A 117 -6.48 6.06 -1.43
N ALA A 118 -7.26 7.14 -1.55
CA ALA A 118 -7.66 8.02 -0.44
C ALA A 118 -8.30 7.29 0.74
N ASP A 119 -9.26 6.41 0.48
CA ASP A 119 -9.99 5.68 1.51
C ASP A 119 -9.05 4.74 2.29
N HIS A 120 -8.21 3.99 1.57
CA HIS A 120 -7.25 3.08 2.18
C HIS A 120 -6.19 3.83 3.00
N ILE A 121 -5.53 4.80 2.38
CA ILE A 121 -4.46 5.56 3.04
C ILE A 121 -5.02 6.36 4.22
N GLY A 122 -6.21 6.93 4.10
CA GLY A 122 -6.86 7.65 5.19
C GLY A 122 -7.12 6.77 6.42
N CYS A 123 -7.53 5.52 6.23
CA CYS A 123 -7.68 4.55 7.33
C CYS A 123 -6.32 4.14 7.92
N VAL A 124 -5.33 3.88 7.06
CA VAL A 124 -4.00 3.43 7.48
C VAL A 124 -3.26 4.52 8.26
N VAL A 125 -3.23 5.76 7.76
CA VAL A 125 -2.53 6.88 8.42
C VAL A 125 -3.18 7.18 9.78
N ARG A 126 -4.51 7.28 9.85
CA ARG A 126 -5.24 7.47 11.10
C ARG A 126 -4.90 6.39 12.13
N ASP A 127 -4.91 5.12 11.72
CA ASP A 127 -4.72 4.01 12.64
C ASP A 127 -3.24 3.82 13.02
N ALA A 128 -2.29 4.23 12.18
CA ALA A 128 -0.86 4.16 12.48
C ALA A 128 -0.45 5.03 13.69
N GLU A 129 -1.23 6.06 14.04
CA GLU A 129 -0.97 6.90 15.20
C GLU A 129 -1.03 6.10 16.51
N HIS A 130 -1.91 5.10 16.61
CA HIS A 130 -2.18 4.38 17.86
C HIS A 130 -2.12 2.85 17.74
N HIS A 131 -1.97 2.28 16.53
CA HIS A 131 -1.88 0.85 16.30
C HIS A 131 -0.50 0.43 15.81
N GLN A 132 0.25 -0.30 16.63
CA GLN A 132 1.65 -0.64 16.38
C GLN A 132 1.87 -1.38 15.06
N LEU A 133 1.09 -2.44 14.77
CA LEU A 133 1.26 -3.21 13.55
C LEU A 133 0.99 -2.39 12.29
N THR A 134 0.01 -1.49 12.33
CA THR A 134 -0.25 -0.57 11.21
C THR A 134 0.95 0.35 10.99
N ARG A 135 1.52 0.91 12.06
CA ARG A 135 2.74 1.72 11.98
C ARG A 135 3.92 0.95 11.39
N GLU A 136 4.14 -0.30 11.83
CA GLU A 136 5.17 -1.16 11.24
C GLU A 136 4.97 -1.37 9.74
N MET A 137 3.73 -1.54 9.26
CA MET A 137 3.44 -1.70 7.83
C MET A 137 3.66 -0.41 7.05
N VAL A 138 3.31 0.75 7.60
CA VAL A 138 3.62 2.06 7.00
C VAL A 138 5.13 2.22 6.84
N GLU A 139 5.91 1.97 7.90
CA GLU A 139 7.37 2.02 7.84
C GLU A 139 7.98 1.03 6.83
N LEU A 140 7.38 -0.13 6.70
CA LEU A 140 7.88 -1.16 5.77
C LEU A 140 7.53 -0.86 4.31
N ARG A 141 6.33 -0.34 4.03
CA ARG A 141 5.75 -0.29 2.68
C ARG A 141 5.71 1.10 2.07
N ILE A 142 5.46 2.13 2.87
CA ILE A 142 5.19 3.50 2.39
C ILE A 142 6.38 4.42 2.65
N ALA A 143 6.91 4.40 3.86
CA ALA A 143 7.96 5.32 4.28
C ALA A 143 9.23 5.28 3.40
N PRO A 144 9.70 4.13 2.85
CA PRO A 144 10.85 4.12 1.95
C PRO A 144 10.64 4.96 0.68
N ALA A 145 9.46 4.86 0.07
CA ALA A 145 9.14 5.63 -1.13
C ALA A 145 8.96 7.13 -0.83
N LEU A 146 8.38 7.48 0.33
CA LEU A 146 8.27 8.88 0.75
C LEU A 146 9.64 9.49 1.05
N ARG A 147 10.56 8.75 1.66
CA ARG A 147 11.96 9.20 1.85
C ARG A 147 12.66 9.40 0.50
N GLU A 148 12.48 8.46 -0.45
CA GLU A 148 13.02 8.64 -1.80
C GLU A 148 12.42 9.88 -2.48
N ALA A 149 11.10 10.10 -2.34
CA ALA A 149 10.44 11.31 -2.85
C ALA A 149 11.08 12.56 -2.27
N GLU A 150 11.24 12.63 -0.94
CA GLU A 150 11.87 13.77 -0.26
C GLU A 150 13.31 14.01 -0.73
N ASP A 151 14.10 12.97 -0.88
CA ASP A 151 15.47 13.05 -1.37
C ASP A 151 15.55 13.54 -2.83
N VAL A 152 14.73 12.96 -3.71
CA VAL A 152 14.75 13.27 -5.15
C VAL A 152 14.17 14.66 -5.44
N ILE A 153 13.03 14.96 -4.84
CA ILE A 153 12.30 16.22 -5.08
C ILE A 153 13.00 17.37 -4.34
N GLY A 154 13.50 17.09 -3.13
CA GLY A 154 14.17 18.06 -2.26
C GLY A 154 15.65 18.27 -2.56
N GLU A 155 16.18 17.71 -3.66
CA GLU A 155 17.58 17.96 -4.06
C GLU A 155 17.83 19.45 -4.26
N ASN A 156 18.87 19.98 -3.59
CA ASN A 156 19.26 21.40 -3.58
C ASN A 156 18.30 22.36 -2.85
N LEU A 157 17.28 21.88 -2.15
CA LEU A 157 16.49 22.73 -1.26
C LEU A 157 17.28 23.01 0.04
N ASP A 158 17.15 24.22 0.55
CA ASP A 158 17.62 24.58 1.89
C ASP A 158 16.75 23.91 2.98
N GLU A 159 17.17 24.03 4.23
CA GLU A 159 16.50 23.39 5.39
C GLU A 159 15.04 23.82 5.53
N ARG A 160 14.73 25.11 5.32
CA ARG A 160 13.38 25.66 5.46
C ARG A 160 12.45 25.15 4.35
N SER A 161 12.93 25.18 3.13
CA SER A 161 12.21 24.69 1.95
C SER A 161 11.99 23.17 2.04
N ARG A 162 12.97 22.43 2.57
CA ARG A 162 12.87 21.00 2.81
C ARG A 162 11.84 20.67 3.92
N ALA A 163 11.79 21.46 4.99
CA ALA A 163 10.76 21.30 6.02
C ALA A 163 9.34 21.50 5.46
N LEU A 164 9.14 22.52 4.59
CA LEU A 164 7.86 22.70 3.92
C LEU A 164 7.55 21.60 2.90
N LEU A 165 8.58 21.04 2.23
CA LEU A 165 8.39 19.86 1.38
C LEU A 165 7.86 18.66 2.20
N GLY A 166 8.42 18.39 3.39
CA GLY A 166 7.91 17.34 4.27
C GLY A 166 6.41 17.51 4.60
N VAL A 167 5.98 18.76 4.85
CA VAL A 167 4.55 19.07 5.02
C VAL A 167 3.75 18.82 3.73
N ALA A 168 4.28 19.23 2.59
CA ALA A 168 3.61 19.03 1.30
C ALA A 168 3.44 17.55 0.93
N LEU A 169 4.38 16.69 1.33
CA LEU A 169 4.31 15.25 1.07
C LEU A 169 3.38 14.50 2.06
N ASP A 170 2.90 15.16 3.12
CA ASP A 170 2.00 14.55 4.10
C ASP A 170 0.59 14.34 3.53
N PHE A 171 -0.01 13.18 3.85
CA PHE A 171 -1.37 12.85 3.42
C PHE A 171 -2.41 13.83 3.94
N ALA A 172 -2.25 14.37 5.15
CA ALA A 172 -3.19 15.34 5.73
C ALA A 172 -3.15 16.68 4.97
N CYS A 173 -1.97 17.11 4.51
CA CYS A 173 -1.83 18.29 3.66
C CYS A 173 -2.58 18.10 2.34
N TRP A 174 -2.32 17.02 1.62
CA TRP A 174 -3.05 16.68 0.41
C TRP A 174 -4.56 16.62 0.66
N LYS A 175 -5.00 15.91 1.68
CA LYS A 175 -6.43 15.75 2.01
C LYS A 175 -7.12 17.08 2.25
N ARG A 176 -6.42 18.05 2.84
CA ARG A 176 -6.97 19.40 3.04
C ARG A 176 -7.07 20.16 1.73
N LEU A 177 -6.04 20.11 0.91
CA LEU A 177 -5.99 20.79 -0.38
C LEU A 177 -7.01 20.21 -1.39
N ASN A 178 -7.16 18.89 -1.40
CA ASN A 178 -8.07 18.19 -2.31
C ASN A 178 -9.57 18.50 -2.09
N GLN A 179 -9.92 19.25 -1.04
CA GLN A 179 -11.29 19.76 -0.85
C GLN A 179 -11.65 20.84 -1.86
N ASP A 180 -10.67 21.63 -2.29
CA ASP A 180 -10.87 22.85 -3.08
C ASP A 180 -10.01 22.85 -4.38
N HIS A 181 -9.08 21.92 -4.54
CA HIS A 181 -8.10 21.90 -5.64
C HIS A 181 -7.98 20.51 -6.25
N SER A 182 -7.72 20.43 -7.56
CA SER A 182 -7.27 19.20 -8.20
C SER A 182 -5.84 18.83 -7.74
N PRO A 183 -5.39 17.56 -7.90
CA PRO A 183 -4.01 17.19 -7.60
C PRO A 183 -2.97 18.08 -8.30
N THR A 184 -3.23 18.48 -9.54
CA THR A 184 -2.34 19.37 -10.31
C THR A 184 -2.31 20.78 -9.72
N ASP A 185 -3.48 21.40 -9.44
CA ASP A 185 -3.54 22.75 -8.86
C ASP A 185 -2.92 22.80 -7.47
N ALA A 186 -3.16 21.76 -6.65
CA ALA A 186 -2.55 21.63 -5.33
C ALA A 186 -1.01 21.47 -5.40
N ALA A 187 -0.51 20.71 -6.39
CA ALA A 187 0.92 20.56 -6.63
C ALA A 187 1.56 21.87 -7.10
N ASP A 188 0.89 22.63 -7.96
CA ASP A 188 1.33 23.95 -8.39
C ASP A 188 1.43 24.92 -7.19
N LEU A 189 0.37 24.98 -6.37
CA LEU A 189 0.33 25.82 -5.16
C LEU A 189 1.49 25.49 -4.21
N MET A 190 1.70 24.21 -3.89
CA MET A 190 2.75 23.80 -2.95
C MET A 190 4.14 24.00 -3.50
N SER A 191 4.36 23.72 -4.78
CA SER A 191 5.67 23.97 -5.42
C SER A 191 6.02 25.45 -5.48
N GLU A 192 5.05 26.33 -5.70
CA GLU A 192 5.23 27.79 -5.62
C GLU A 192 5.58 28.25 -4.21
N ALA A 193 4.83 27.78 -3.20
CA ALA A 193 5.08 28.11 -1.80
C ALA A 193 6.51 27.71 -1.37
N ILE A 194 6.96 26.51 -1.73
CA ILE A 194 8.31 26.02 -1.43
C ILE A 194 9.37 26.85 -2.18
N ALA A 195 9.16 27.12 -3.47
CA ALA A 195 10.11 27.89 -4.26
C ALA A 195 10.25 29.36 -3.77
N CYS A 196 9.20 29.94 -3.19
CA CYS A 196 9.25 31.29 -2.59
C CYS A 196 10.15 31.37 -1.34
N LEU A 197 10.36 30.25 -0.63
CA LEU A 197 11.25 30.18 0.54
C LEU A 197 12.72 29.98 0.15
N ALA A 198 12.99 29.43 -1.02
CA ALA A 198 14.33 29.09 -1.51
C ALA A 198 15.13 30.33 -2.05
N LYS A 199 14.86 31.54 -1.53
CA LYS A 199 15.51 32.79 -1.93
C LYS A 199 16.72 33.13 -1.05
#